data_0d5aaaff710527233c0b8c1d4b750cf8
#
_entry.id   0d5aaaff710527233c0b8c1d4b750cf8
#
_cell.length_a   1.000
_cell.length_b   1.000
_cell.length_c   1.000
_cell.angle_alpha   90.00
_cell.angle_beta   90.00
_cell.angle_gamma   90.00
#
_symmetry.space_group_name_H-M   'P 1'
#
loop_
_entity.id
_entity.type
_entity.pdbx_description
1 polymer ?
#
loop_
_entity_poly.entity_id
_entity_poly.type
_entity_poly.pdbx_seq_one_letter_code
_entity_poly.pdbx_strand_id
1 'polypeptide(L)'
;MEKNTQDSSGNFVEHVKSISNIKTDASNVERLNRWDAGFRMIKERPIAGWGPGTYQFLYAPYQRVKYRTIISTNFGDVGSAHSEYIRPCVESGFIGLLTTVFLFFIVIYYGITTHIRLKNHTARLLTLAATLALISYYTHGILNNFLETDKLALPYWGAIAIIVLMNLYLKEENNKHRIKTIENKEL
;
A
#
# COMPACT_ATOMS: atom_id res chain seq x y z
N MET A 1 -8.69 -33.40 11.82
CA MET A 1 -7.60 -32.45 12.02
C MET A 1 -8.21 -31.06 11.93
N GLU A 2 -8.52 -30.46 13.06
CA GLU A 2 -9.09 -29.10 13.14
C GLU A 2 -7.99 -28.08 12.80
N LYS A 3 -7.94 -27.65 11.55
CA LYS A 3 -6.95 -26.69 11.05
C LYS A 3 -7.39 -25.24 11.15
N ASN A 4 -8.43 -24.90 11.90
CA ASN A 4 -9.06 -23.59 11.73
C ASN A 4 -9.69 -23.07 13.03
N THR A 5 -8.95 -22.99 14.13
CA THR A 5 -9.36 -22.22 15.29
C THR A 5 -9.06 -20.75 15.03
N GLN A 6 -10.09 -19.93 15.12
CA GLN A 6 -9.96 -18.48 15.13
C GLN A 6 -9.63 -18.07 16.57
N ASP A 7 -8.34 -18.01 16.91
CA ASP A 7 -7.87 -17.57 18.22
C ASP A 7 -7.95 -16.04 18.31
N SER A 8 -9.11 -15.54 18.70
CA SER A 8 -9.24 -14.18 19.21
C SER A 8 -9.24 -14.20 20.75
N SER A 9 -8.09 -14.42 21.35
CA SER A 9 -7.93 -14.27 22.78
C SER A 9 -7.60 -12.84 23.16
N GLY A 10 -8.17 -12.31 24.24
CA GLY A 10 -7.86 -10.98 24.78
C GLY A 10 -6.47 -10.87 25.43
N ASN A 11 -5.61 -11.88 25.23
CA ASN A 11 -4.28 -11.95 25.82
C ASN A 11 -3.21 -11.57 24.77
N PHE A 12 -2.47 -10.49 25.03
CA PHE A 12 -1.42 -9.97 24.13
C PHE A 12 -0.38 -11.03 23.74
N VAL A 13 0.02 -11.92 24.65
CA VAL A 13 0.99 -12.97 24.39
C VAL A 13 0.44 -14.03 23.40
N GLU A 14 -0.84 -14.35 23.48
CA GLU A 14 -1.49 -15.26 22.53
C GLU A 14 -1.69 -14.57 21.18
N HIS A 15 -1.97 -13.28 21.14
CA HIS A 15 -1.98 -12.50 19.91
C HIS A 15 -0.62 -12.52 19.19
N VAL A 16 0.48 -12.33 19.93
CA VAL A 16 1.82 -12.39 19.33
C VAL A 16 2.14 -13.82 18.84
N LYS A 17 1.72 -14.86 19.58
CA LYS A 17 1.86 -16.25 19.12
C LYS A 17 1.00 -16.56 17.89
N SER A 18 -0.22 -16.02 17.80
CA SER A 18 -1.10 -16.15 16.64
C SER A 18 -0.48 -15.48 15.40
N ILE A 19 0.08 -14.28 15.53
CA ILE A 19 0.78 -13.59 14.43
C ILE A 19 1.96 -14.41 13.89
N SER A 20 2.69 -15.11 14.76
CA SER A 20 3.81 -15.97 14.37
C SER A 20 3.38 -17.34 13.84
N ASN A 21 2.11 -17.74 14.05
CA ASN A 21 1.58 -19.04 13.68
C ASN A 21 1.01 -19.04 12.25
N ILE A 22 1.90 -19.05 11.27
CA ILE A 22 1.55 -19.02 9.83
C ILE A 22 0.81 -20.28 9.36
N LYS A 23 0.91 -21.40 10.12
CA LYS A 23 0.42 -22.70 9.64
C LYS A 23 -0.97 -23.09 10.11
N THR A 24 -1.46 -22.57 11.23
CA THR A 24 -2.72 -22.98 11.83
C THR A 24 -3.71 -21.84 12.07
N ASP A 25 -3.25 -20.60 12.08
CA ASP A 25 -4.12 -19.43 12.14
C ASP A 25 -4.90 -19.29 10.83
N ALA A 26 -6.23 -19.32 10.90
CA ALA A 26 -7.10 -19.27 9.73
C ALA A 26 -6.90 -17.98 8.91
N SER A 27 -6.62 -16.85 9.55
CA SER A 27 -6.38 -15.57 8.90
C SER A 27 -5.10 -15.56 8.07
N ASN A 28 -4.01 -16.11 8.63
CA ASN A 28 -2.73 -16.18 7.93
C ASN A 28 -2.77 -17.18 6.77
N VAL A 29 -3.39 -18.34 6.99
CA VAL A 29 -3.58 -19.36 5.93
C VAL A 29 -4.45 -18.80 4.81
N GLU A 30 -5.51 -18.04 5.13
CA GLU A 30 -6.38 -17.42 4.13
C GLU A 30 -5.63 -16.38 3.28
N ARG A 31 -4.75 -15.57 3.87
CA ARG A 31 -3.89 -14.64 3.10
C ARG A 31 -3.03 -15.40 2.08
N LEU A 32 -2.38 -16.49 2.52
CA LEU A 32 -1.57 -17.32 1.62
C LEU A 32 -2.41 -17.96 0.52
N ASN A 33 -3.62 -18.42 0.84
CA ASN A 33 -4.57 -18.95 -0.15
C ASN A 33 -4.93 -17.90 -1.21
N ARG A 34 -5.22 -16.68 -0.78
CA ARG A 34 -5.56 -15.56 -1.68
C ARG A 34 -4.37 -15.12 -2.51
N TRP A 35 -3.16 -15.13 -1.96
CA TRP A 35 -1.95 -14.85 -2.73
C TRP A 35 -1.67 -15.94 -3.78
N ASP A 36 -1.79 -17.23 -3.42
CA ASP A 36 -1.63 -18.33 -4.39
C ASP A 36 -2.68 -18.21 -5.52
N ALA A 37 -3.94 -17.88 -5.19
CA ALA A 37 -4.96 -17.60 -6.19
C ALA A 37 -4.57 -16.40 -7.07
N GLY A 38 -4.13 -15.29 -6.47
CA GLY A 38 -3.66 -14.11 -7.19
C GLY A 38 -2.50 -14.41 -8.14
N PHE A 39 -1.49 -15.15 -7.70
CA PHE A 39 -0.38 -15.54 -8.57
C PHE A 39 -0.80 -16.43 -9.76
N ARG A 40 -1.82 -17.26 -9.60
CA ARG A 40 -2.37 -18.04 -10.71
C ARG A 40 -3.13 -17.16 -11.69
N MET A 41 -3.91 -16.21 -11.20
CA MET A 41 -4.58 -15.22 -12.03
C MET A 41 -3.59 -14.37 -12.82
N ILE A 42 -2.48 -13.94 -12.21
CA ILE A 42 -1.40 -13.20 -12.88
C ILE A 42 -0.77 -14.03 -13.99
N LYS A 43 -0.50 -15.33 -13.76
CA LYS A 43 0.08 -16.22 -14.77
C LYS A 43 -0.82 -16.37 -16.00
N GLU A 44 -2.12 -16.31 -15.83
CA GLU A 44 -3.08 -16.43 -16.93
C GLU A 44 -3.20 -15.14 -17.75
N ARG A 45 -3.18 -13.97 -17.07
CA ARG A 45 -3.27 -12.65 -17.71
C ARG A 45 -2.21 -11.67 -17.21
N PRO A 46 -0.93 -11.86 -17.56
CA PRO A 46 0.15 -11.10 -16.94
C PRO A 46 0.24 -9.64 -17.39
N ILE A 47 -0.19 -9.30 -18.61
CA ILE A 47 0.02 -7.97 -19.19
C ILE A 47 -1.13 -7.02 -18.85
N ALA A 48 -2.35 -7.39 -19.17
CA ALA A 48 -3.53 -6.55 -19.03
C ALA A 48 -4.34 -6.82 -17.75
N GLY A 49 -4.07 -7.95 -17.07
CA GLY A 49 -4.84 -8.38 -15.92
C GLY A 49 -6.28 -8.75 -16.24
N TRP A 50 -7.12 -8.73 -15.22
CA TRP A 50 -8.53 -9.15 -15.27
C TRP A 50 -9.51 -7.99 -15.29
N GLY A 51 -9.04 -6.78 -15.12
CA GLY A 51 -9.81 -5.56 -15.00
C GLY A 51 -9.82 -4.98 -13.57
N PRO A 52 -9.86 -3.64 -13.42
CA PRO A 52 -9.92 -2.99 -12.12
C PRO A 52 -11.14 -3.44 -11.30
N GLY A 53 -10.94 -3.71 -9.99
CA GLY A 53 -11.99 -4.12 -9.07
C GLY A 53 -12.47 -5.57 -9.23
N THR A 54 -11.90 -6.37 -10.14
CA THR A 54 -12.42 -7.70 -10.45
C THR A 54 -11.87 -8.81 -9.58
N TYR A 55 -10.77 -8.59 -8.85
CA TYR A 55 -10.15 -9.63 -8.04
C TYR A 55 -11.15 -10.34 -7.14
N GLN A 56 -11.95 -9.58 -6.37
CA GLN A 56 -12.92 -10.12 -5.42
C GLN A 56 -13.98 -11.03 -6.04
N PHE A 57 -14.29 -10.85 -7.31
CA PHE A 57 -15.32 -11.64 -8.00
C PHE A 57 -14.74 -12.87 -8.71
N LEU A 58 -13.45 -12.85 -9.06
CA LEU A 58 -12.85 -13.85 -9.94
C LEU A 58 -11.87 -14.80 -9.25
N TYR A 59 -11.40 -14.48 -8.02
CA TYR A 59 -10.35 -15.28 -7.37
C TYR A 59 -10.83 -16.66 -6.87
N ALA A 60 -12.12 -16.82 -6.56
CA ALA A 60 -12.66 -18.02 -5.92
C ALA A 60 -12.35 -19.33 -6.64
N PRO A 61 -12.47 -19.43 -7.99
CA PRO A 61 -12.08 -20.64 -8.75
C PRO A 61 -10.59 -20.95 -8.70
N TYR A 62 -9.75 -19.96 -8.41
CA TYR A 62 -8.29 -20.11 -8.37
C TYR A 62 -7.77 -20.62 -7.03
N GLN A 63 -8.63 -20.69 -5.99
CA GLN A 63 -8.26 -21.22 -4.69
C GLN A 63 -7.99 -22.73 -4.75
N ARG A 64 -6.98 -23.20 -4.03
CA ARG A 64 -6.73 -24.63 -3.86
C ARG A 64 -7.50 -25.18 -2.67
N VAL A 65 -8.20 -26.27 -2.87
CA VAL A 65 -8.99 -26.95 -1.81
C VAL A 65 -8.13 -27.19 -0.54
N LYS A 66 -6.85 -27.57 -0.71
CA LYS A 66 -5.95 -27.83 0.42
C LYS A 66 -5.61 -26.62 1.30
N TYR A 67 -5.79 -25.40 0.79
CA TYR A 67 -5.53 -24.15 1.51
C TYR A 67 -6.79 -23.44 1.98
N ARG A 68 -7.97 -23.95 1.64
CA ARG A 68 -9.23 -23.38 2.10
C ARG A 68 -9.34 -23.46 3.61
N THR A 69 -9.85 -22.38 4.19
CA THR A 69 -10.11 -22.21 5.61
C THR A 69 -11.61 -22.03 5.83
N ILE A 70 -12.04 -21.98 7.09
CA ILE A 70 -13.44 -21.72 7.46
C ILE A 70 -13.91 -20.32 7.02
N ILE A 71 -12.97 -19.38 6.81
CA ILE A 71 -13.24 -18.01 6.37
C ILE A 71 -13.06 -17.83 4.86
N SER A 72 -12.72 -18.88 4.12
CA SER A 72 -12.60 -18.82 2.67
C SER A 72 -13.96 -18.65 2.02
N THR A 73 -14.07 -17.68 1.11
CA THR A 73 -15.31 -17.46 0.35
C THR A 73 -15.33 -18.28 -0.93
N ASN A 74 -16.46 -18.92 -1.21
CA ASN A 74 -16.64 -19.76 -2.41
C ASN A 74 -17.15 -18.95 -3.61
N PHE A 75 -17.77 -17.80 -3.39
CA PHE A 75 -18.51 -17.02 -4.39
C PHE A 75 -17.97 -15.61 -4.63
N GLY A 76 -16.80 -15.27 -4.11
CA GLY A 76 -16.01 -14.17 -4.63
C GLY A 76 -16.47 -12.73 -4.36
N ASP A 77 -17.52 -12.48 -3.62
CA ASP A 77 -18.05 -11.12 -3.44
C ASP A 77 -17.50 -10.33 -2.23
N VAL A 78 -16.58 -10.92 -1.46
CA VAL A 78 -16.03 -10.29 -0.23
C VAL A 78 -14.52 -10.49 -0.09
N GLY A 79 -13.84 -11.00 -1.11
CA GLY A 79 -12.45 -11.39 -1.00
C GLY A 79 -11.45 -10.33 -1.49
N SER A 80 -10.59 -9.82 -0.64
CA SER A 80 -9.47 -8.98 -1.06
C SER A 80 -8.17 -9.78 -1.20
N ALA A 81 -7.22 -9.26 -1.99
CA ALA A 81 -5.92 -9.91 -2.18
C ALA A 81 -5.02 -9.80 -0.93
N HIS A 82 -5.40 -9.02 0.07
CA HIS A 82 -4.57 -8.68 1.23
C HIS A 82 -3.13 -8.25 0.85
N SER A 83 -3.00 -7.52 -0.26
CA SER A 83 -1.73 -6.92 -0.68
C SER A 83 -2.00 -5.81 -1.70
N GLU A 84 -1.45 -4.62 -1.43
CA GLU A 84 -1.47 -3.48 -2.35
C GLU A 84 -0.62 -3.69 -3.61
N TYR A 85 0.14 -4.77 -3.69
CA TYR A 85 0.99 -5.10 -4.83
C TYR A 85 0.42 -6.24 -5.68
N ILE A 86 -0.09 -7.29 -5.03
CA ILE A 86 -0.67 -8.44 -5.74
C ILE A 86 -1.95 -8.02 -6.45
N ARG A 87 -2.80 -7.23 -5.79
CA ARG A 87 -4.08 -6.81 -6.37
C ARG A 87 -3.92 -6.01 -7.66
N PRO A 88 -3.15 -4.90 -7.73
CA PRO A 88 -2.94 -4.19 -8.99
C PRO A 88 -2.33 -5.07 -10.08
N CYS A 89 -1.46 -6.02 -9.68
CA CYS A 89 -0.87 -6.96 -10.62
C CYS A 89 -1.92 -7.94 -11.20
N VAL A 90 -2.88 -8.41 -10.40
CA VAL A 90 -3.99 -9.24 -10.90
C VAL A 90 -4.94 -8.43 -11.78
N GLU A 91 -5.31 -7.24 -11.33
CA GLU A 91 -6.36 -6.45 -11.96
C GLU A 91 -5.90 -5.72 -13.22
N SER A 92 -4.66 -5.22 -13.23
CA SER A 92 -4.11 -4.41 -14.33
C SER A 92 -2.78 -4.97 -14.88
N GLY A 93 -2.46 -6.20 -14.53
CA GLY A 93 -1.24 -6.87 -14.96
C GLY A 93 0.03 -6.24 -14.40
N PHE A 94 1.17 -6.55 -15.00
CA PHE A 94 2.44 -5.96 -14.62
C PHE A 94 2.48 -4.43 -14.76
N ILE A 95 1.66 -3.85 -15.64
CA ILE A 95 1.54 -2.40 -15.79
C ILE A 95 0.98 -1.79 -14.50
N GLY A 96 -0.05 -2.39 -13.91
CA GLY A 96 -0.61 -1.94 -12.63
C GLY A 96 0.40 -2.05 -11.48
N LEU A 97 1.13 -3.17 -11.40
CA LEU A 97 2.19 -3.33 -10.41
C LEU A 97 3.30 -2.28 -10.56
N LEU A 98 3.80 -2.09 -11.79
CA LEU A 98 4.84 -1.11 -12.08
C LEU A 98 4.39 0.31 -11.75
N THR A 99 3.15 0.68 -12.05
CA THR A 99 2.58 1.99 -11.70
C THR A 99 2.55 2.18 -10.19
N THR A 100 2.11 1.18 -9.42
CA THR A 100 2.07 1.23 -7.95
C THR A 100 3.48 1.39 -7.36
N VAL A 101 4.44 0.60 -7.83
CA VAL A 101 5.84 0.66 -7.37
C VAL A 101 6.50 1.97 -7.78
N PHE A 102 6.24 2.47 -9.00
CA PHE A 102 6.74 3.76 -9.45
C PHE A 102 6.19 4.91 -8.60
N LEU A 103 4.89 4.90 -8.32
CA LEU A 103 4.27 5.90 -7.45
C LEU A 103 4.91 5.91 -6.06
N PHE A 104 5.16 4.74 -5.48
CA PHE A 104 5.89 4.61 -4.22
C PHE A 104 7.24 5.33 -4.28
N PHE A 105 8.10 4.96 -5.21
CA PHE A 105 9.45 5.52 -5.28
C PHE A 105 9.45 7.02 -5.56
N ILE A 106 8.59 7.51 -6.47
CA ILE A 106 8.54 8.93 -6.81
C ILE A 106 8.07 9.78 -5.63
N VAL A 107 7.06 9.32 -4.88
CA VAL A 107 6.54 10.05 -3.72
C VAL A 107 7.58 10.10 -2.59
N ILE A 108 8.23 8.98 -2.30
CA ILE A 108 9.30 8.94 -1.29
C ILE A 108 10.50 9.80 -1.71
N TYR A 109 10.89 9.75 -2.97
CA TYR A 109 11.95 10.62 -3.50
C TYR A 109 11.62 12.10 -3.30
N TYR A 110 10.41 12.54 -3.66
CA TYR A 110 9.99 13.92 -3.44
C TYR A 110 9.86 14.26 -1.95
N GLY A 111 9.37 13.36 -1.12
CA GLY A 111 9.31 13.55 0.32
C GLY A 111 10.68 13.80 0.94
N ILE A 112 11.65 12.94 0.65
CA ILE A 112 13.02 13.06 1.17
C ILE A 112 13.71 14.33 0.62
N THR A 113 13.67 14.55 -0.68
CA THR A 113 14.37 15.69 -1.30
C THR A 113 13.78 17.03 -0.87
N THR A 114 12.47 17.12 -0.71
CA THR A 114 11.79 18.33 -0.20
C THR A 114 12.15 18.56 1.27
N HIS A 115 12.08 17.52 2.11
CA HIS A 115 12.46 17.61 3.51
C HIS A 115 13.88 18.16 3.71
N ILE A 116 14.85 17.66 2.94
CA ILE A 116 16.25 18.09 3.07
C ILE A 116 16.45 19.56 2.65
N ARG A 117 15.71 20.02 1.64
CA ARG A 117 15.88 21.36 1.04
C ARG A 117 15.09 22.46 1.74
N LEU A 118 14.02 22.14 2.46
CA LEU A 118 13.23 23.13 3.18
C LEU A 118 14.03 23.75 4.33
N LYS A 119 13.93 25.08 4.49
CA LYS A 119 14.54 25.83 5.60
C LYS A 119 13.60 25.96 6.78
N ASN A 120 12.30 26.12 6.51
CA ASN A 120 11.28 26.25 7.56
C ASN A 120 11.15 24.96 8.36
N HIS A 121 11.34 25.02 9.69
CA HIS A 121 11.33 23.86 10.58
C HIS A 121 9.99 23.11 10.58
N THR A 122 8.86 23.85 10.64
CA THR A 122 7.52 23.24 10.64
C THR A 122 7.24 22.52 9.31
N ALA A 123 7.57 23.15 8.17
CA ALA A 123 7.41 22.55 6.85
C ALA A 123 8.25 21.27 6.71
N ARG A 124 9.48 21.27 7.24
CA ARG A 124 10.35 20.08 7.27
C ARG A 124 9.72 18.95 8.08
N LEU A 125 9.20 19.25 9.30
CA LEU A 125 8.57 18.23 10.13
C LEU A 125 7.32 17.64 9.50
N LEU A 126 6.46 18.47 8.90
CA LEU A 126 5.28 18.01 8.20
C LEU A 126 5.62 17.10 7.02
N THR A 127 6.64 17.49 6.23
CA THR A 127 7.11 16.67 5.10
C THR A 127 7.69 15.33 5.56
N LEU A 128 8.48 15.34 6.65
CA LEU A 128 9.03 14.11 7.23
C LEU A 128 7.94 13.20 7.75
N ALA A 129 6.98 13.73 8.52
CA ALA A 129 5.88 12.97 9.07
C ALA A 129 5.03 12.31 7.95
N ALA A 130 4.69 13.07 6.91
CA ALA A 130 3.96 12.55 5.75
C ALA A 130 4.77 11.45 5.01
N THR A 131 6.08 11.64 4.85
CA THR A 131 6.95 10.66 4.19
C THR A 131 7.05 9.36 4.99
N LEU A 132 7.24 9.46 6.31
CA LEU A 132 7.30 8.28 7.20
C LEU A 132 5.96 7.55 7.26
N ALA A 133 4.84 8.28 7.28
CA ALA A 133 3.51 7.68 7.21
C ALA A 133 3.31 6.86 5.93
N LEU A 134 3.76 7.37 4.78
CA LEU A 134 3.69 6.64 3.51
C LEU A 134 4.63 5.44 3.47
N ILE A 135 5.86 5.54 3.99
CA ILE A 135 6.76 4.39 4.10
C ILE A 135 6.11 3.29 4.94
N SER A 136 5.54 3.66 6.10
CA SER A 136 4.81 2.71 6.96
C SER A 136 3.64 2.08 6.22
N TYR A 137 2.85 2.89 5.51
CA TYR A 137 1.72 2.40 4.72
C TYR A 137 2.16 1.39 3.66
N TYR A 138 3.15 1.71 2.84
CA TYR A 138 3.64 0.83 1.78
C TYR A 138 4.26 -0.46 2.33
N THR A 139 4.92 -0.41 3.50
CA THR A 139 5.42 -1.61 4.18
C THR A 139 4.27 -2.48 4.64
N HIS A 140 3.25 -1.91 5.27
CA HIS A 140 2.04 -2.63 5.65
C HIS A 140 1.26 -3.16 4.44
N GLY A 141 1.28 -2.46 3.33
CA GLY A 141 0.62 -2.82 2.08
C GLY A 141 1.13 -4.13 1.45
N ILE A 142 2.27 -4.65 1.89
CA ILE A 142 2.73 -5.99 1.47
C ILE A 142 1.72 -7.05 1.93
N LEU A 143 1.23 -6.94 3.17
CA LEU A 143 0.39 -7.92 3.84
C LEU A 143 -1.10 -7.52 3.91
N ASN A 144 -1.45 -6.32 3.49
CA ASN A 144 -2.79 -5.76 3.58
C ASN A 144 -3.09 -4.86 2.38
N ASN A 145 -4.37 -4.61 2.13
CA ASN A 145 -4.84 -3.65 1.12
C ASN A 145 -5.90 -2.74 1.75
N PHE A 146 -5.46 -1.59 2.21
CA PHE A 146 -6.29 -0.66 2.94
C PHE A 146 -6.80 0.52 2.09
N LEU A 147 -6.28 0.72 0.88
CA LEU A 147 -6.75 1.78 -0.03
C LEU A 147 -8.21 1.60 -0.48
N GLU A 148 -8.76 0.39 -0.31
CA GLU A 148 -10.17 0.12 -0.54
C GLU A 148 -11.09 0.67 0.56
N THR A 149 -10.51 1.08 1.69
CA THR A 149 -11.27 1.61 2.82
C THR A 149 -11.12 3.12 2.88
N ASP A 150 -12.22 3.85 3.00
CA ASP A 150 -12.23 5.31 3.14
C ASP A 150 -11.37 5.80 4.31
N LYS A 151 -11.30 4.99 5.38
CA LYS A 151 -10.55 5.31 6.60
C LYS A 151 -9.05 5.51 6.37
N LEU A 152 -8.44 4.76 5.45
CA LEU A 152 -7.02 4.87 5.15
C LEU A 152 -6.72 5.53 3.80
N ALA A 153 -7.66 5.54 2.88
CA ALA A 153 -7.53 6.28 1.63
C ALA A 153 -7.34 7.78 1.87
N LEU A 154 -8.13 8.37 2.77
CA LEU A 154 -8.02 9.80 3.09
C LEU A 154 -6.64 10.20 3.66
N PRO A 155 -6.11 9.57 4.73
CA PRO A 155 -4.76 9.90 5.22
C PRO A 155 -3.65 9.59 4.22
N TYR A 156 -3.78 8.56 3.40
CA TYR A 156 -2.82 8.23 2.34
C TYR A 156 -2.71 9.35 1.30
N TRP A 157 -3.83 9.75 0.69
CA TRP A 157 -3.85 10.84 -0.28
C TRP A 157 -3.53 12.19 0.36
N GLY A 158 -3.92 12.40 1.62
CA GLY A 158 -3.56 13.57 2.42
C GLY A 158 -2.06 13.70 2.62
N ALA A 159 -1.36 12.62 2.92
CA ALA A 159 0.10 12.62 3.07
C ALA A 159 0.80 12.94 1.74
N ILE A 160 0.33 12.39 0.62
CA ILE A 160 0.83 12.75 -0.72
C ILE A 160 0.61 14.23 -1.01
N ALA A 161 -0.60 14.74 -0.72
CA ALA A 161 -0.92 16.16 -0.93
C ALA A 161 -0.03 17.10 -0.10
N ILE A 162 0.29 16.72 1.15
CA ILE A 162 1.24 17.47 1.98
C ILE A 162 2.63 17.52 1.32
N ILE A 163 3.15 16.41 0.82
CA ILE A 163 4.46 16.37 0.16
C ILE A 163 4.45 17.25 -1.09
N VAL A 164 3.41 17.18 -1.91
CA VAL A 164 3.26 18.02 -3.11
C VAL A 164 3.20 19.49 -2.74
N LEU A 165 2.37 19.87 -1.76
CA LEU A 165 2.24 21.24 -1.29
C LEU A 165 3.58 21.79 -0.78
N MET A 166 4.32 21.03 0.02
CA MET A 166 5.62 21.44 0.54
C MET A 166 6.67 21.56 -0.57
N ASN A 167 6.60 20.73 -1.60
CA ASN A 167 7.46 20.86 -2.77
C ASN A 167 7.16 22.14 -3.58
N LEU A 168 5.90 22.48 -3.75
CA LEU A 168 5.49 23.73 -4.39
C LEU A 168 5.94 24.94 -3.56
N TYR A 169 5.75 24.90 -2.25
CA TYR A 169 6.24 25.94 -1.33
C TYR A 169 7.75 26.15 -1.45
N LEU A 170 8.53 25.09 -1.50
CA LEU A 170 9.99 25.14 -1.71
C LEU A 170 10.37 25.80 -3.05
N LYS A 171 9.65 25.49 -4.12
CA LYS A 171 9.88 26.11 -5.44
C LYS A 171 9.61 27.61 -5.42
N GLU A 172 8.54 28.02 -4.75
CA GLU A 172 8.18 29.44 -4.61
C GLU A 172 9.24 30.20 -3.78
N GLU A 173 9.69 29.64 -2.67
CA GLU A 173 10.76 30.21 -1.83
C GLU A 173 12.04 30.42 -2.63
N ASN A 174 12.45 29.42 -3.42
CA ASN A 174 13.63 29.50 -4.26
C ASN A 174 13.49 30.57 -5.37
N ASN A 175 12.32 30.71 -5.98
CA ASN A 175 12.04 31.71 -6.99
C ASN A 175 12.13 33.12 -6.40
N LYS A 176 11.57 33.38 -5.23
CA LYS A 176 11.67 34.68 -4.52
C LYS A 176 13.13 35.03 -4.22
N HIS A 177 13.94 34.06 -3.78
CA HIS A 177 15.36 34.28 -3.56
C HIS A 177 16.13 34.61 -4.85
N ARG A 178 15.80 33.93 -5.95
CA ARG A 178 16.42 34.18 -7.25
C ARG A 178 16.15 35.58 -7.77
N ILE A 179 14.89 36.04 -7.67
CA ILE A 179 14.48 37.38 -8.10
C ILE A 179 15.26 38.44 -7.31
N LYS A 180 15.28 38.35 -5.97
CA LYS A 180 16.02 39.28 -5.10
C LYS A 180 17.52 39.32 -5.42
N THR A 181 18.11 38.21 -5.81
CA THR A 181 19.54 38.15 -6.16
C THR A 181 19.84 38.85 -7.49
N ILE A 182 18.89 38.81 -8.42
CA ILE A 182 19.00 39.51 -9.70
C ILE A 182 18.88 41.02 -9.48
N GLU A 183 17.84 41.47 -8.78
CA GLU A 183 17.62 42.89 -8.45
C GLU A 183 18.84 43.54 -7.74
N ASN A 184 19.44 42.82 -6.79
CA ASN A 184 20.64 43.30 -6.07
C ASN A 184 21.95 43.34 -6.92
N LYS A 185 21.96 42.75 -8.10
CA LYS A 185 23.12 42.78 -9.02
C LYS A 185 23.00 43.87 -10.08
N GLU A 186 21.81 44.42 -10.28
CA GLU A 186 21.52 45.50 -11.23
C GLU A 186 21.61 46.89 -10.58
N LEU A 187 21.74 46.96 -9.24
CA LEU A 187 22.03 48.13 -8.44
C LEU A 187 23.52 48.28 -8.16
#